data_56ba196c8829ef04c2ee533cdac0cef7
#
_entry.id   56ba196c8829ef04c2ee533cdac0cef7
#
_cell.length_a   1.000
_cell.length_b   1.000
_cell.length_c   1.000
_cell.angle_alpha   90.00
_cell.angle_beta   90.00
_cell.angle_gamma   90.00
#
_symmetry.space_group_name_H-M   'P 1'
#
loop_
_entity.id
_entity.type
_entity.pdbx_description
1 polymer ?
#
loop_
_entity_poly.entity_id
_entity_poly.type
_entity_poly.pdbx_seq_one_letter_code
_entity_poly.pdbx_strand_id
1 'polypeptide(L)'
;QTLNMMTDLIVITGPTASGKTGKAVALAKALDAEIISADSRQLYRGMDLGTGKDLEEYGDVPYHMIDICPAGYKYNLFEFLRDYQKCYDEIRSRGKQVILCGGTGLYVESVLKGIQLPPVPQNEELRAKLSTKSLEELTEILKTYKTLRNNSDIDTCKRAIRAIEICVYYHENPTLKLATEPHPLENVLTIGVSIPRDDRRQRITDRLKARLDAGMVDEVRRLIDEEGVAPDNLIYYGLEYKYITKHVIGELTYDEMFTGLETAIHQFAKRQMTWFRGMERRGFPIHWLPYNLTSDEFVTEVKALLK
;
A
#
# COMPACT_ATOMS: atom_id res chain seq x y z
N GLN A 1 -23.79 -24.02 -20.94
CA GLN A 1 -23.02 -22.76 -20.80
C GLN A 1 -23.11 -22.34 -19.33
N THR A 2 -22.17 -22.79 -18.52
CA THR A 2 -22.00 -22.31 -17.17
C THR A 2 -21.50 -20.88 -17.29
N LEU A 3 -22.36 -19.91 -16.97
CA LEU A 3 -21.94 -18.55 -16.67
C LEU A 3 -20.91 -18.67 -15.56
N ASN A 4 -19.64 -18.51 -15.88
CA ASN A 4 -18.59 -18.30 -14.90
C ASN A 4 -18.93 -16.98 -14.21
N MET A 5 -19.60 -17.06 -13.06
CA MET A 5 -19.84 -15.87 -12.26
C MET A 5 -18.48 -15.37 -11.80
N MET A 6 -18.04 -14.26 -12.39
CA MET A 6 -16.80 -13.60 -11.96
C MET A 6 -16.94 -13.19 -10.50
N THR A 7 -15.89 -13.47 -9.74
CA THR A 7 -15.76 -12.95 -8.37
C THR A 7 -15.64 -11.44 -8.42
N ASP A 8 -16.23 -10.73 -7.47
CA ASP A 8 -16.16 -9.27 -7.43
C ASP A 8 -14.72 -8.78 -7.35
N LEU A 9 -13.90 -9.44 -6.54
CA LEU A 9 -12.49 -9.13 -6.41
C LEU A 9 -11.69 -10.35 -5.96
N ILE A 10 -10.52 -10.53 -6.55
CA ILE A 10 -9.49 -11.44 -6.03
C ILE A 10 -8.35 -10.58 -5.49
N VAL A 11 -7.96 -10.81 -4.25
CA VAL A 11 -6.84 -10.13 -3.61
C VAL A 11 -5.68 -11.10 -3.46
N ILE A 12 -4.49 -10.68 -3.87
CA ILE A 12 -3.24 -11.40 -3.61
C ILE A 12 -2.34 -10.50 -2.79
N THR A 13 -2.07 -10.91 -1.56
CA THR A 13 -1.27 -10.14 -0.62
C THR A 13 -0.20 -11.03 0.02
N GLY A 14 0.62 -10.43 0.83
CA GLY A 14 1.72 -11.12 1.51
C GLY A 14 2.85 -10.15 1.85
N PRO A 15 3.80 -10.58 2.68
CA PRO A 15 4.93 -9.74 3.04
C PRO A 15 5.86 -9.51 1.85
N THR A 16 6.69 -8.47 1.98
CA THR A 16 7.75 -8.23 0.99
C THR A 16 8.61 -9.47 0.79
N ALA A 17 9.11 -9.66 -0.41
CA ALA A 17 9.90 -10.82 -0.83
C ALA A 17 9.18 -12.18 -0.84
N SER A 18 7.86 -12.21 -0.75
CA SER A 18 7.08 -13.45 -0.83
C SER A 18 6.82 -13.94 -2.26
N GLY A 19 7.06 -13.11 -3.28
CA GLY A 19 6.82 -13.47 -4.68
C GLY A 19 5.38 -13.30 -5.13
N LYS A 20 4.59 -12.49 -4.44
CA LYS A 20 3.17 -12.28 -4.74
C LYS A 20 2.90 -11.74 -6.15
N THR A 21 3.76 -10.87 -6.69
CA THR A 21 3.56 -10.29 -8.04
C THR A 21 3.59 -11.37 -9.12
N GLY A 22 4.59 -12.24 -9.11
CA GLY A 22 4.67 -13.36 -10.06
C GLY A 22 3.46 -14.30 -9.98
N LYS A 23 2.95 -14.55 -8.78
CA LYS A 23 1.74 -15.33 -8.55
C LYS A 23 0.50 -14.63 -9.13
N ALA A 24 0.37 -13.33 -8.90
CA ALA A 24 -0.73 -12.54 -9.43
C ALA A 24 -0.72 -12.49 -10.95
N VAL A 25 0.44 -12.35 -11.57
CA VAL A 25 0.60 -12.35 -13.03
C VAL A 25 0.21 -13.70 -13.63
N ALA A 26 0.66 -14.81 -13.02
CA ALA A 26 0.26 -16.16 -13.47
C ALA A 26 -1.25 -16.36 -13.39
N LEU A 27 -1.88 -15.92 -12.32
CA LEU A 27 -3.32 -16.00 -12.15
C LEU A 27 -4.06 -15.11 -13.17
N ALA A 28 -3.57 -13.89 -13.39
CA ALA A 28 -4.16 -12.97 -14.36
C ALA A 28 -4.14 -13.54 -15.79
N LYS A 29 -3.06 -14.18 -16.18
CA LYS A 29 -2.97 -14.89 -17.48
C LYS A 29 -4.00 -16.02 -17.59
N ALA A 30 -4.16 -16.80 -16.52
CA ALA A 30 -5.08 -17.93 -16.49
C ALA A 30 -6.56 -17.52 -16.49
N LEU A 31 -6.89 -16.36 -15.93
CA LEU A 31 -8.26 -15.86 -15.80
C LEU A 31 -8.60 -14.74 -16.80
N ASP A 32 -7.67 -14.34 -17.64
CA ASP A 32 -7.81 -13.16 -18.51
C ASP A 32 -8.18 -11.92 -17.67
N ALA A 33 -7.45 -11.71 -16.60
CA ALA A 33 -7.67 -10.64 -15.62
C ALA A 33 -6.70 -9.49 -15.80
N GLU A 34 -7.01 -8.36 -15.18
CA GLU A 34 -6.10 -7.22 -15.06
C GLU A 34 -5.76 -7.00 -13.60
N ILE A 35 -4.58 -6.46 -13.33
CA ILE A 35 -4.06 -6.26 -11.99
C ILE A 35 -4.13 -4.78 -11.60
N ILE A 36 -4.65 -4.51 -10.40
CA ILE A 36 -4.49 -3.22 -9.72
C ILE A 36 -3.46 -3.40 -8.61
N SER A 37 -2.42 -2.59 -8.60
CA SER A 37 -1.40 -2.63 -7.54
C SER A 37 -1.91 -1.96 -6.27
N ALA A 38 -1.76 -2.65 -5.14
CA ALA A 38 -1.99 -2.12 -3.79
C ALA A 38 -0.67 -1.94 -3.04
N ASP A 39 0.27 -1.28 -3.68
CA ASP A 39 1.56 -0.91 -3.11
C ASP A 39 1.70 0.61 -3.08
N SER A 40 1.69 1.19 -1.88
CA SER A 40 1.76 2.64 -1.67
C SER A 40 3.08 3.28 -2.11
N ARG A 41 4.07 2.49 -2.47
CA ARG A 41 5.40 2.95 -2.86
C ARG A 41 5.62 2.90 -4.36
N GLN A 42 4.93 2.02 -5.09
CA GLN A 42 5.07 1.86 -6.54
C GLN A 42 4.29 2.88 -7.37
N LEU A 43 3.60 3.80 -6.73
CA LEU A 43 2.82 4.87 -7.37
C LEU A 43 3.69 5.91 -8.09
N TYR A 44 4.95 6.04 -7.72
CA TYR A 44 5.82 7.16 -8.08
C TYR A 44 6.74 6.83 -9.25
N ARG A 45 6.69 7.66 -10.29
CA ARG A 45 7.58 7.53 -11.45
C ARG A 45 9.03 7.75 -11.05
N GLY A 46 9.93 6.92 -11.57
CA GLY A 46 11.37 6.99 -11.31
C GLY A 46 11.82 6.32 -10.02
N MET A 47 10.90 5.90 -9.16
CA MET A 47 11.18 5.13 -7.95
C MET A 47 10.99 3.64 -8.24
N ASP A 48 11.92 3.05 -9.00
CA ASP A 48 11.73 1.73 -9.61
C ASP A 48 12.44 0.61 -8.85
N LEU A 49 13.75 0.70 -8.68
CA LEU A 49 14.52 -0.33 -7.97
C LEU A 49 14.20 -0.40 -6.49
N GLY A 50 14.11 0.77 -5.84
CA GLY A 50 13.82 0.85 -4.41
C GLY A 50 12.43 0.38 -4.02
N THR A 51 11.48 0.36 -4.95
CA THR A 51 10.11 -0.14 -4.73
C THR A 51 9.85 -1.51 -5.33
N GLY A 52 10.80 -2.03 -6.09
CA GLY A 52 10.71 -3.36 -6.69
C GLY A 52 9.57 -3.53 -7.67
N LYS A 53 9.40 -2.58 -8.56
CA LYS A 53 8.33 -2.63 -9.56
C LYS A 53 8.45 -3.82 -10.48
N ASP A 54 9.67 -4.15 -10.94
CA ASP A 54 9.98 -5.30 -11.80
C ASP A 54 8.92 -5.46 -12.92
N LEU A 55 8.68 -4.37 -13.67
CA LEU A 55 7.56 -4.27 -14.63
C LEU A 55 7.60 -5.34 -15.73
N GLU A 56 8.77 -5.86 -16.06
CA GLU A 56 8.94 -6.96 -17.00
C GLU A 56 8.25 -8.24 -16.54
N GLU A 57 8.02 -8.45 -15.25
CA GLU A 57 7.29 -9.61 -14.74
C GLU A 57 5.83 -9.65 -15.23
N TYR A 58 5.24 -8.49 -15.52
CA TYR A 58 3.85 -8.40 -15.97
C TYR A 58 3.66 -8.91 -17.39
N GLY A 59 4.69 -8.87 -18.24
CA GLY A 59 4.56 -9.26 -19.65
C GLY A 59 3.40 -8.50 -20.32
N ASP A 60 2.46 -9.24 -20.88
CA ASP A 60 1.28 -8.66 -21.54
C ASP A 60 0.08 -8.43 -20.61
N VAL A 61 0.20 -8.74 -19.32
CA VAL A 61 -0.86 -8.52 -18.33
C VAL A 61 -1.01 -7.03 -18.03
N PRO A 62 -2.19 -6.44 -18.27
CA PRO A 62 -2.43 -5.05 -17.93
C PRO A 62 -2.34 -4.83 -16.40
N TYR A 63 -1.65 -3.78 -16.02
CA TYR A 63 -1.54 -3.36 -14.62
C TYR A 63 -1.91 -1.88 -14.45
N HIS A 64 -2.38 -1.53 -13.27
CA HIS A 64 -2.88 -0.20 -12.93
C HIS A 64 -2.34 0.23 -11.57
N MET A 65 -2.31 1.53 -11.31
CA MET A 65 -1.86 2.11 -10.05
C MET A 65 -0.35 1.95 -9.81
N ILE A 66 0.43 1.94 -10.86
CA ILE A 66 1.89 2.01 -10.86
C ILE A 66 2.30 3.19 -11.74
N ASP A 67 3.29 3.97 -11.29
CA ASP A 67 3.80 5.14 -12.03
C ASP A 67 2.74 6.21 -12.35
N ILE A 68 1.86 6.49 -11.41
CA ILE A 68 0.74 7.41 -11.63
C ILE A 68 0.96 8.83 -11.14
N CYS A 69 2.02 9.07 -10.37
CA CYS A 69 2.35 10.40 -9.88
C CYS A 69 3.87 10.64 -9.84
N PRO A 70 4.31 11.91 -9.81
CA PRO A 70 5.75 12.21 -9.75
C PRO A 70 6.35 11.87 -8.39
N ALA A 71 7.64 11.50 -8.39
CA ALA A 71 8.40 11.37 -7.16
C ALA A 71 8.43 12.73 -6.41
N GLY A 72 8.28 12.67 -5.10
CA GLY A 72 8.15 13.88 -4.27
C GLY A 72 6.70 14.19 -3.89
N TYR A 73 5.73 13.71 -4.65
CA TYR A 73 4.32 13.83 -4.32
C TYR A 73 3.97 12.95 -3.10
N LYS A 74 3.04 13.40 -2.27
CA LYS A 74 2.56 12.66 -1.10
C LYS A 74 1.16 12.12 -1.36
N TYR A 75 1.10 10.99 -2.04
CA TYR A 75 -0.15 10.30 -2.35
C TYR A 75 -0.80 9.74 -1.09
N ASN A 76 -2.11 9.87 -0.97
CA ASN A 76 -2.84 9.51 0.25
C ASN A 76 -3.91 8.44 -0.01
N LEU A 77 -4.48 7.89 1.07
CA LEU A 77 -5.48 6.84 1.01
C LEU A 77 -6.76 7.29 0.27
N PHE A 78 -7.19 8.54 0.44
CA PHE A 78 -8.35 9.05 -0.28
C PHE A 78 -8.14 9.01 -1.80
N GLU A 79 -6.99 9.49 -2.26
CA GLU A 79 -6.62 9.45 -3.68
C GLU A 79 -6.54 8.02 -4.19
N PHE A 80 -5.97 7.10 -3.39
CA PHE A 80 -5.91 5.68 -3.75
C PHE A 80 -7.31 5.08 -3.94
N LEU A 81 -8.21 5.28 -3.01
CA LEU A 81 -9.56 4.70 -3.09
C LEU A 81 -10.36 5.28 -4.27
N ARG A 82 -10.21 6.57 -4.54
CA ARG A 82 -10.80 7.23 -5.71
C ARG A 82 -10.28 6.63 -7.01
N ASP A 83 -8.97 6.53 -7.15
CA ASP A 83 -8.33 6.05 -8.37
C ASP A 83 -8.49 4.54 -8.54
N TYR A 84 -8.48 3.78 -7.43
CA TYR A 84 -8.82 2.35 -7.44
C TYR A 84 -10.22 2.12 -7.99
N GLN A 85 -11.23 2.85 -7.51
CA GLN A 85 -12.60 2.66 -7.96
C GLN A 85 -12.75 2.94 -9.45
N LYS A 86 -12.09 3.97 -9.95
CA LYS A 86 -12.04 4.29 -11.38
C LYS A 86 -11.42 3.14 -12.19
N CYS A 87 -10.26 2.64 -11.78
CA CYS A 87 -9.62 1.50 -12.44
C CYS A 87 -10.50 0.25 -12.40
N TYR A 88 -11.09 -0.04 -11.25
CA TYR A 88 -11.98 -1.17 -11.06
C TYR A 88 -13.16 -1.13 -12.05
N ASP A 89 -13.85 0.01 -12.13
CA ASP A 89 -15.00 0.18 -13.02
C ASP A 89 -14.59 0.06 -14.49
N GLU A 90 -13.45 0.62 -14.88
CA GLU A 90 -12.92 0.51 -16.24
C GLU A 90 -12.60 -0.94 -16.62
N ILE A 91 -11.95 -1.70 -15.73
CA ILE A 91 -11.64 -3.12 -15.97
C ILE A 91 -12.93 -3.94 -16.09
N ARG A 92 -13.87 -3.74 -15.19
CA ARG A 92 -15.16 -4.45 -15.20
C ARG A 92 -15.98 -4.10 -16.45
N SER A 93 -15.90 -2.87 -16.94
CA SER A 93 -16.58 -2.47 -18.18
C SER A 93 -16.04 -3.22 -19.40
N ARG A 94 -14.81 -3.72 -19.36
CA ARG A 94 -14.23 -4.59 -20.38
C ARG A 94 -14.59 -6.07 -20.20
N GLY A 95 -15.39 -6.40 -19.20
CA GLY A 95 -15.76 -7.78 -18.86
C GLY A 95 -14.63 -8.59 -18.25
N LYS A 96 -13.62 -7.95 -17.66
CA LYS A 96 -12.45 -8.60 -17.11
C LYS A 96 -12.54 -8.78 -15.58
N GLN A 97 -11.91 -9.83 -15.09
CA GLN A 97 -11.71 -10.05 -13.66
C GLN A 97 -10.66 -9.07 -13.13
N VAL A 98 -10.88 -8.52 -11.93
CA VAL A 98 -9.91 -7.68 -11.24
C VAL A 98 -9.15 -8.49 -10.21
N ILE A 99 -7.82 -8.34 -10.22
CA ILE A 99 -6.92 -8.84 -9.17
C ILE A 99 -6.27 -7.62 -8.50
N LEU A 100 -6.48 -7.47 -7.20
CA LEU A 100 -5.78 -6.48 -6.38
C LEU A 100 -4.55 -7.14 -5.78
N CYS A 101 -3.36 -6.69 -6.15
CA CYS A 101 -2.10 -7.28 -5.69
C CYS A 101 -1.23 -6.25 -4.97
N GLY A 102 -0.86 -6.53 -3.74
CA GLY A 102 0.09 -5.70 -3.02
C GLY A 102 0.22 -6.02 -1.55
N GLY A 103 1.23 -5.41 -0.95
CA GLY A 103 1.59 -5.61 0.46
C GLY A 103 1.21 -4.47 1.39
N THR A 104 0.58 -3.40 0.89
CA THR A 104 0.11 -2.30 1.73
C THR A 104 -1.24 -2.66 2.34
N GLY A 105 -1.19 -3.24 3.54
CA GLY A 105 -2.37 -3.77 4.21
C GLY A 105 -3.48 -2.75 4.41
N LEU A 106 -3.13 -1.50 4.69
CA LEU A 106 -4.12 -0.42 4.80
C LEU A 106 -4.92 -0.23 3.50
N TYR A 107 -4.26 -0.30 2.34
CA TYR A 107 -4.93 -0.18 1.05
C TYR A 107 -5.86 -1.36 0.80
N VAL A 108 -5.36 -2.57 1.00
CA VAL A 108 -6.14 -3.80 0.82
C VAL A 108 -7.36 -3.81 1.73
N GLU A 109 -7.17 -3.57 3.01
CA GLU A 109 -8.27 -3.59 3.98
C GLU A 109 -9.31 -2.51 3.71
N SER A 110 -8.87 -1.31 3.32
CA SER A 110 -9.78 -0.20 3.01
C SER A 110 -10.66 -0.50 1.80
N VAL A 111 -10.11 -1.16 0.78
CA VAL A 111 -10.87 -1.65 -0.37
C VAL A 111 -11.89 -2.70 0.08
N LEU A 112 -11.48 -3.68 0.88
CA LEU A 112 -12.37 -4.76 1.35
C LEU A 112 -13.50 -4.24 2.24
N LYS A 113 -13.23 -3.24 3.05
CA LYS A 113 -14.24 -2.58 3.89
C LYS A 113 -15.22 -1.71 3.09
N GLY A 114 -14.87 -1.36 1.85
CA GLY A 114 -15.64 -0.40 1.08
C GLY A 114 -15.65 0.99 1.71
N ILE A 115 -14.53 1.41 2.29
CA ILE A 115 -14.41 2.70 2.97
C ILE A 115 -14.57 3.83 1.95
N GLN A 116 -15.43 4.78 2.29
CA GLN A 116 -15.56 6.05 1.60
C GLN A 116 -14.99 7.16 2.48
N LEU A 117 -13.88 7.76 2.05
CA LEU A 117 -13.26 8.84 2.81
C LEU A 117 -13.85 10.19 2.38
N PRO A 118 -14.04 11.12 3.34
CA PRO A 118 -14.50 12.45 2.99
C PRO A 118 -13.45 13.21 2.17
N PRO A 119 -13.86 13.95 1.12
CA PRO A 119 -12.94 14.74 0.27
C PRO A 119 -12.54 16.04 0.96
N VAL A 120 -12.00 15.94 2.17
CA VAL A 120 -11.58 17.10 2.97
C VAL A 120 -10.14 17.45 2.63
N PRO A 121 -9.88 18.65 2.09
CA PRO A 121 -8.52 19.07 1.76
C PRO A 121 -7.68 19.26 3.02
N GLN A 122 -6.38 19.20 2.86
CA GLN A 122 -5.46 19.52 3.94
C GLN A 122 -5.50 21.03 4.21
N ASN A 123 -5.58 21.39 5.49
CA ASN A 123 -5.57 22.78 5.96
C ASN A 123 -4.24 23.04 6.67
N GLU A 124 -3.26 23.53 5.93
CA GLU A 124 -1.91 23.75 6.45
C GLU A 124 -1.86 24.75 7.62
N GLU A 125 -2.68 25.79 7.59
CA GLU A 125 -2.76 26.75 8.68
C GLU A 125 -3.26 26.11 9.97
N LEU A 126 -4.34 25.33 9.88
CA LEU A 126 -4.88 24.59 11.03
C LEU A 126 -3.89 23.55 11.54
N ARG A 127 -3.25 22.82 10.64
CA ARG A 127 -2.23 21.83 11.00
C ARG A 127 -1.05 22.46 11.73
N ALA A 128 -0.58 23.61 11.28
CA ALA A 128 0.49 24.34 11.95
C ALA A 128 0.10 24.74 13.39
N LYS A 129 -1.12 25.19 13.59
CA LYS A 129 -1.64 25.52 14.94
C LYS A 129 -1.76 24.30 15.83
N LEU A 130 -2.21 23.17 15.28
CA LEU A 130 -2.41 21.95 16.04
C LEU A 130 -1.12 21.17 16.30
N SER A 131 -0.09 21.34 15.48
CA SER A 131 1.17 20.59 15.58
C SER A 131 1.95 20.88 16.86
N THR A 132 1.70 21.98 17.53
CA THR A 132 2.33 22.36 18.81
C THR A 132 1.63 21.77 20.04
N LYS A 133 0.50 21.11 19.84
CA LYS A 133 -0.34 20.60 20.93
C LYS A 133 -0.01 19.14 21.25
N SER A 134 -0.20 18.78 22.52
CA SER A 134 -0.08 17.39 22.98
C SER A 134 -1.27 16.54 22.49
N LEU A 135 -1.11 15.22 22.52
CA LEU A 135 -2.19 14.30 22.17
C LEU A 135 -3.41 14.50 23.09
N GLU A 136 -3.19 14.79 24.36
CA GLU A 136 -4.26 15.07 25.33
C GLU A 136 -5.04 16.33 24.95
N GLU A 137 -4.32 17.43 24.62
CA GLU A 137 -4.95 18.67 24.18
C GLU A 137 -5.74 18.47 22.88
N LEU A 138 -5.17 17.74 21.91
CA LEU A 138 -5.84 17.41 20.65
C LEU A 138 -7.11 16.58 20.89
N THR A 139 -7.05 15.62 21.81
CA THR A 139 -8.20 14.79 22.18
C THR A 139 -9.33 15.63 22.75
N GLU A 140 -9.03 16.59 23.64
CA GLU A 140 -10.03 17.50 24.19
C GLU A 140 -10.67 18.39 23.11
N ILE A 141 -9.86 18.90 22.17
CA ILE A 141 -10.39 19.65 21.02
C ILE A 141 -11.33 18.78 20.18
N LEU A 142 -10.93 17.54 19.87
CA LEU A 142 -11.74 16.64 19.07
C LEU A 142 -13.08 16.32 19.74
N LYS A 143 -13.10 16.15 21.05
CA LYS A 143 -14.33 15.93 21.83
C LYS A 143 -15.33 17.07 21.73
N THR A 144 -14.90 18.30 21.44
CA THR A 144 -15.80 19.43 21.23
C THR A 144 -16.60 19.31 19.93
N TYR A 145 -16.11 18.52 18.97
CA TYR A 145 -16.75 18.31 17.66
C TYR A 145 -17.55 17.02 17.57
N LYS A 146 -17.09 15.95 18.22
CA LYS A 146 -17.75 14.65 18.14
C LYS A 146 -17.57 13.80 19.40
N THR A 147 -18.50 12.87 19.61
CA THR A 147 -18.33 11.81 20.60
C THR A 147 -17.39 10.74 20.08
N LEU A 148 -16.36 10.39 20.86
CA LEU A 148 -15.42 9.34 20.52
C LEU A 148 -16.03 7.96 20.78
N ARG A 149 -16.19 7.17 19.71
CA ARG A 149 -16.72 5.80 19.80
C ARG A 149 -15.63 4.75 19.90
N ASN A 150 -14.41 5.10 19.48
CA ASN A 150 -13.21 4.28 19.54
C ASN A 150 -12.00 5.17 19.70
N ASN A 151 -10.83 4.57 19.94
CA ASN A 151 -9.58 5.31 20.17
C ASN A 151 -8.76 5.51 18.89
N SER A 152 -9.22 5.07 17.73
CA SER A 152 -8.43 5.11 16.49
C SER A 152 -8.04 6.54 16.06
N ASP A 153 -8.90 7.52 16.31
CA ASP A 153 -8.65 8.91 15.97
C ASP A 153 -7.65 9.59 16.92
N ILE A 154 -7.43 9.02 18.09
CA ILE A 154 -6.58 9.57 19.15
C ILE A 154 -5.36 8.69 19.46
N ASP A 155 -5.03 7.73 18.60
CA ASP A 155 -3.85 6.88 18.76
C ASP A 155 -2.54 7.66 18.60
N THR A 156 -2.55 8.69 17.75
CA THR A 156 -1.39 9.53 17.47
C THR A 156 -1.81 10.98 17.25
N CYS A 157 -0.91 11.92 17.51
CA CYS A 157 -1.14 13.34 17.20
C CYS A 157 -1.54 13.56 15.73
N LYS A 158 -0.90 12.84 14.81
CA LYS A 158 -1.20 12.94 13.37
C LYS A 158 -2.66 12.56 13.06
N ARG A 159 -3.16 11.49 13.65
CA ARG A 159 -4.54 11.06 13.48
C ARG A 159 -5.53 12.02 14.12
N ALA A 160 -5.22 12.48 15.33
CA ALA A 160 -6.04 13.47 16.01
C ALA A 160 -6.15 14.78 15.23
N ILE A 161 -5.04 15.29 14.69
CA ILE A 161 -5.02 16.48 13.84
C ILE A 161 -5.89 16.27 12.60
N ARG A 162 -5.78 15.13 11.92
CA ARG A 162 -6.61 14.84 10.75
C ARG A 162 -8.10 14.75 11.10
N ALA A 163 -8.44 14.13 12.21
CA ALA A 163 -9.82 14.04 12.67
C ALA A 163 -10.41 15.42 12.98
N ILE A 164 -9.64 16.29 13.62
CA ILE A 164 -10.05 17.69 13.89
C ILE A 164 -10.23 18.43 12.57
N GLU A 165 -9.30 18.31 11.64
CA GLU A 165 -9.35 18.96 10.31
C GLU A 165 -10.65 18.59 9.56
N ILE A 166 -11.02 17.33 9.59
CA ILE A 166 -12.26 16.85 8.99
C ILE A 166 -13.49 17.46 9.69
N CYS A 167 -13.49 17.48 11.01
CA CYS A 167 -14.60 18.06 11.79
C CYS A 167 -14.75 19.56 11.52
N VAL A 168 -13.67 20.31 11.50
CA VAL A 168 -13.66 21.75 11.19
C VAL A 168 -14.22 22.00 9.79
N TYR A 169 -13.77 21.23 8.80
CA TYR A 169 -14.21 21.37 7.42
C TYR A 169 -15.74 21.18 7.29
N TYR A 170 -16.29 20.15 7.89
CA TYR A 170 -17.75 19.92 7.86
C TYR A 170 -18.53 20.92 8.71
N HIS A 171 -17.93 21.43 9.76
CA HIS A 171 -18.55 22.52 10.55
C HIS A 171 -18.67 23.81 9.73
N GLU A 172 -17.65 24.11 8.95
CA GLU A 172 -17.63 25.28 8.03
C GLU A 172 -18.45 25.04 6.75
N ASN A 173 -18.70 23.79 6.39
CA ASN A 173 -19.44 23.39 5.20
C ASN A 173 -20.62 22.44 5.55
N PRO A 174 -21.63 22.92 6.30
CA PRO A 174 -22.65 22.06 6.87
C PRO A 174 -23.61 21.41 5.84
N THR A 175 -23.61 21.90 4.61
CA THR A 175 -24.43 21.33 3.53
C THR A 175 -23.78 20.11 2.87
N LEU A 176 -22.48 19.86 3.11
CA LEU A 176 -21.80 18.69 2.61
C LEU A 176 -22.18 17.46 3.43
N LYS A 177 -22.44 16.35 2.76
CA LYS A 177 -22.70 15.08 3.43
C LYS A 177 -21.40 14.50 3.98
N LEU A 178 -21.43 14.03 5.22
CA LEU A 178 -20.36 13.19 5.76
C LEU A 178 -20.20 11.94 4.89
N ALA A 179 -19.01 11.34 4.94
CA ALA A 179 -18.74 10.08 4.26
C ALA A 179 -19.85 9.07 4.59
N THR A 180 -20.33 8.39 3.58
CA THR A 180 -21.35 7.34 3.74
C THR A 180 -20.81 6.19 4.58
N GLU A 181 -21.68 5.39 5.14
CA GLU A 181 -21.29 4.18 5.85
C GLU A 181 -20.51 3.24 4.93
N PRO A 182 -19.52 2.51 5.46
CA PRO A 182 -18.76 1.53 4.67
C PRO A 182 -19.70 0.46 4.09
N HIS A 183 -19.44 0.11 2.83
CA HIS A 183 -20.12 -0.98 2.15
C HIS A 183 -19.12 -2.09 1.82
N PRO A 184 -18.91 -3.08 2.72
CA PRO A 184 -17.99 -4.17 2.47
C PRO A 184 -18.33 -4.94 1.19
N LEU A 185 -17.30 -5.37 0.48
CA LEU A 185 -17.46 -6.27 -0.65
C LEU A 185 -17.87 -7.66 -0.16
N GLU A 186 -18.80 -8.31 -0.84
CA GLU A 186 -19.38 -9.59 -0.40
C GLU A 186 -18.70 -10.79 -1.07
N ASN A 187 -18.47 -10.72 -2.38
CA ASN A 187 -17.94 -11.83 -3.16
C ASN A 187 -16.46 -11.61 -3.46
N VAL A 188 -15.61 -11.82 -2.46
CA VAL A 188 -14.16 -11.59 -2.53
C VAL A 188 -13.40 -12.84 -2.12
N LEU A 189 -12.34 -13.16 -2.84
CA LEU A 189 -11.36 -14.15 -2.44
C LEU A 189 -10.02 -13.46 -2.15
N THR A 190 -9.55 -13.58 -0.91
CA THR A 190 -8.26 -13.05 -0.48
C THR A 190 -7.27 -14.18 -0.28
N ILE A 191 -6.18 -14.15 -1.05
CA ILE A 191 -5.08 -15.09 -0.98
C ILE A 191 -3.87 -14.40 -0.38
N GLY A 192 -3.28 -15.01 0.64
CA GLY A 192 -2.00 -14.59 1.19
C GLY A 192 -0.90 -15.54 0.72
N VAL A 193 0.23 -14.99 0.31
CA VAL A 193 1.41 -15.79 0.00
C VAL A 193 2.24 -15.94 1.27
N SER A 194 2.29 -17.15 1.84
CA SER A 194 3.01 -17.44 3.07
C SER A 194 4.45 -17.82 2.79
N ILE A 195 5.36 -17.32 3.61
CA ILE A 195 6.78 -17.64 3.54
C ILE A 195 7.32 -17.79 4.96
N PRO A 196 8.08 -18.87 5.26
CA PRO A 196 8.74 -19.03 6.55
C PRO A 196 9.66 -17.85 6.85
N ARG A 197 9.77 -17.49 8.12
CA ARG A 197 10.53 -16.32 8.57
C ARG A 197 11.98 -16.34 8.07
N ASP A 198 12.67 -17.48 8.19
CA ASP A 198 14.08 -17.57 7.83
C ASP A 198 14.28 -17.44 6.31
N ASP A 199 13.42 -18.08 5.51
CA ASP A 199 13.42 -17.94 4.06
C ASP A 199 13.16 -16.50 3.63
N ARG A 200 12.19 -15.86 4.28
CA ARG A 200 11.88 -14.45 4.04
C ARG A 200 13.06 -13.53 4.34
N ARG A 201 13.71 -13.73 5.47
CA ARG A 201 14.88 -12.94 5.87
C ARG A 201 16.03 -13.10 4.88
N GLN A 202 16.30 -14.32 4.44
CA GLN A 202 17.33 -14.58 3.43
C GLN A 202 16.99 -13.90 2.09
N ARG A 203 15.76 -14.03 1.64
CA ARG A 203 15.32 -13.40 0.38
C ARG A 203 15.36 -11.87 0.44
N ILE A 204 15.01 -11.27 1.57
CA ILE A 204 15.11 -9.81 1.78
C ILE A 204 16.57 -9.36 1.63
N THR A 205 17.52 -10.05 2.29
CA THR A 205 18.93 -9.71 2.22
C THR A 205 19.48 -9.86 0.82
N ASP A 206 19.23 -10.99 0.15
CA ASP A 206 19.70 -11.27 -1.20
C ASP A 206 19.16 -10.25 -2.21
N ARG A 207 17.90 -9.92 -2.08
CA ARG A 207 17.21 -8.96 -2.94
C ARG A 207 17.73 -7.53 -2.74
N LEU A 208 18.00 -7.14 -1.50
CA LEU A 208 18.63 -5.85 -1.21
C LEU A 208 20.00 -5.73 -1.87
N LYS A 209 20.85 -6.75 -1.73
CA LYS A 209 22.18 -6.79 -2.37
C LYS A 209 22.05 -6.70 -3.89
N ALA A 210 21.17 -7.48 -4.49
CA ALA A 210 20.98 -7.48 -5.93
C ALA A 210 20.53 -6.11 -6.46
N ARG A 211 19.65 -5.43 -5.75
CA ARG A 211 19.16 -4.10 -6.15
C ARG A 211 20.21 -3.01 -5.97
N LEU A 212 21.01 -3.08 -4.93
CA LEU A 212 22.15 -2.18 -4.76
C LEU A 212 23.15 -2.36 -5.90
N ASP A 213 23.46 -3.61 -6.29
CA ASP A 213 24.32 -3.93 -7.43
C ASP A 213 23.72 -3.46 -8.76
N ALA A 214 22.39 -3.46 -8.89
CA ALA A 214 21.68 -2.97 -10.07
C ALA A 214 21.61 -1.44 -10.19
N GLY A 215 22.09 -0.69 -9.20
CA GLY A 215 22.17 0.77 -9.28
C GLY A 215 21.15 1.53 -8.46
N MET A 216 20.66 0.97 -7.34
CA MET A 216 19.66 1.61 -6.51
C MET A 216 20.15 2.93 -5.89
N VAL A 217 21.46 3.05 -5.57
CA VAL A 217 22.04 4.33 -5.12
C VAL A 217 22.01 5.37 -6.23
N ASP A 218 22.34 4.97 -7.47
CA ASP A 218 22.31 5.87 -8.63
C ASP A 218 20.89 6.34 -8.96
N GLU A 219 19.88 5.50 -8.74
CA GLU A 219 18.47 5.89 -8.87
C GLU A 219 18.14 7.06 -7.95
N VAL A 220 18.55 7.01 -6.68
CA VAL A 220 18.32 8.10 -5.71
C VAL A 220 19.08 9.36 -6.10
N ARG A 221 20.35 9.23 -6.55
CA ARG A 221 21.11 10.38 -7.04
C ARG A 221 20.44 11.06 -8.22
N ARG A 222 19.92 10.29 -9.16
CA ARG A 222 19.19 10.82 -10.31
C ARG A 222 17.93 11.56 -9.89
N LEU A 223 17.16 11.02 -8.96
CA LEU A 223 15.96 11.68 -8.43
C LEU A 223 16.29 13.04 -7.82
N ILE A 224 17.41 13.16 -7.11
CA ILE A 224 17.84 14.42 -6.48
C ILE A 224 18.44 15.36 -7.51
N ASP A 225 19.41 14.91 -8.30
CA ASP A 225 20.26 15.76 -9.14
C ASP A 225 19.60 16.13 -10.47
N GLU A 226 18.89 15.18 -11.09
CA GLU A 226 18.26 15.39 -12.40
C GLU A 226 16.79 15.77 -12.30
N GLU A 227 16.04 15.14 -11.42
CA GLU A 227 14.59 15.37 -11.28
C GLU A 227 14.24 16.39 -10.20
N GLY A 228 15.21 16.85 -9.44
CA GLY A 228 15.03 17.91 -8.46
C GLY A 228 14.18 17.55 -7.25
N VAL A 229 14.06 16.26 -6.94
CA VAL A 229 13.31 15.82 -5.76
C VAL A 229 14.08 16.20 -4.49
N ALA A 230 13.41 16.91 -3.58
CA ALA A 230 14.02 17.29 -2.31
C ALA A 230 14.41 16.05 -1.49
N PRO A 231 15.62 15.99 -0.92
CA PRO A 231 16.05 14.87 -0.07
C PRO A 231 15.06 14.54 1.05
N ASP A 232 14.48 15.56 1.69
CA ASP A 232 13.50 15.35 2.77
C ASP A 232 12.24 14.62 2.29
N ASN A 233 11.82 14.82 1.05
CA ASN A 233 10.69 14.08 0.47
C ASN A 233 11.01 12.61 0.25
N LEU A 234 12.24 12.29 -0.15
CA LEU A 234 12.68 10.89 -0.28
C LEU A 234 12.83 10.22 1.09
N ILE A 235 13.36 10.94 2.08
CA ILE A 235 13.44 10.46 3.46
C ILE A 235 12.04 10.18 4.02
N TYR A 236 11.07 11.02 3.70
CA TYR A 236 9.67 10.82 4.09
C TYR A 236 9.07 9.48 3.62
N TYR A 237 9.44 9.01 2.43
CA TYR A 237 8.96 7.72 1.94
C TYR A 237 9.46 6.53 2.75
N GLY A 238 10.54 6.69 3.50
CA GLY A 238 11.10 5.64 4.35
C GLY A 238 11.86 4.56 3.60
N LEU A 239 12.27 3.51 4.30
CA LEU A 239 12.98 2.33 3.78
C LEU A 239 14.15 2.71 2.85
N GLU A 240 14.19 2.15 1.64
CA GLU A 240 15.29 2.35 0.68
C GLU A 240 15.56 3.83 0.44
N TYR A 241 14.54 4.62 0.21
CA TYR A 241 14.70 6.05 -0.10
C TYR A 241 15.18 6.86 1.11
N LYS A 242 14.79 6.49 2.31
CA LYS A 242 15.31 7.12 3.53
C LYS A 242 16.80 6.84 3.74
N TYR A 243 17.18 5.59 3.76
CA TYR A 243 18.55 5.19 4.09
C TYR A 243 19.54 5.55 2.97
N ILE A 244 19.15 5.33 1.72
CA ILE A 244 20.01 5.65 0.58
C ILE A 244 20.17 7.17 0.43
N THR A 245 19.11 7.95 0.61
CA THR A 245 19.20 9.42 0.59
C THR A 245 20.18 9.91 1.67
N LYS A 246 20.08 9.39 2.88
CA LYS A 246 21.01 9.75 3.96
C LYS A 246 22.45 9.39 3.65
N HIS A 247 22.70 8.31 2.94
CA HIS A 247 24.01 7.98 2.43
C HIS A 247 24.47 8.97 1.34
N VAL A 248 23.61 9.28 0.38
CA VAL A 248 23.92 10.19 -0.73
C VAL A 248 24.25 11.60 -0.25
N ILE A 249 23.54 12.10 0.76
CA ILE A 249 23.81 13.44 1.34
C ILE A 249 24.93 13.44 2.41
N GLY A 250 25.58 12.32 2.66
CA GLY A 250 26.76 12.20 3.53
C GLY A 250 26.47 11.99 5.02
N GLU A 251 25.21 11.75 5.41
CA GLU A 251 24.86 11.48 6.81
C GLU A 251 25.22 10.05 7.27
N LEU A 252 25.21 9.08 6.35
CA LEU A 252 25.53 7.67 6.62
C LEU A 252 26.63 7.17 5.70
N THR A 253 27.51 6.33 6.24
CA THR A 253 28.40 5.52 5.40
C THR A 253 27.59 4.47 4.64
N TYR A 254 28.21 3.84 3.63
CA TYR A 254 27.55 2.76 2.89
C TYR A 254 27.17 1.58 3.82
N ASP A 255 28.09 1.19 4.71
CA ASP A 255 27.82 0.09 5.65
C ASP A 255 26.70 0.42 6.64
N GLU A 256 26.67 1.64 7.15
CA GLU A 256 25.58 2.12 8.02
C GLU A 256 24.25 2.13 7.27
N MET A 257 24.25 2.59 6.03
CA MET A 257 23.08 2.58 5.15
C MET A 257 22.59 1.14 4.92
N PHE A 258 23.47 0.22 4.54
CA PHE A 258 23.09 -1.17 4.28
C PHE A 258 22.52 -1.85 5.53
N THR A 259 23.22 -1.76 6.66
CA THR A 259 22.80 -2.40 7.91
C THR A 259 21.48 -1.83 8.41
N GLY A 260 21.32 -0.51 8.39
CA GLY A 260 20.10 0.16 8.79
C GLY A 260 18.91 -0.20 7.90
N LEU A 261 19.12 -0.19 6.59
CA LEU A 261 18.10 -0.53 5.61
C LEU A 261 17.67 -1.99 5.70
N GLU A 262 18.61 -2.93 5.79
CA GLU A 262 18.30 -4.35 5.96
C GLU A 262 17.42 -4.59 7.19
N THR A 263 17.81 -4.01 8.33
CA THR A 263 17.02 -4.08 9.56
C THR A 263 15.62 -3.49 9.38
N ALA A 264 15.53 -2.33 8.73
CA ALA A 264 14.25 -1.66 8.49
C ALA A 264 13.32 -2.49 7.59
N ILE A 265 13.85 -3.16 6.56
CA ILE A 265 13.04 -4.02 5.69
C ILE A 265 12.54 -5.25 6.45
N HIS A 266 13.35 -5.87 7.28
CA HIS A 266 12.91 -7.01 8.13
C HIS A 266 11.77 -6.58 9.07
N GLN A 267 11.89 -5.42 9.69
CA GLN A 267 10.84 -4.87 10.56
C GLN A 267 9.57 -4.53 9.77
N PHE A 268 9.72 -4.01 8.56
CA PHE A 268 8.60 -3.73 7.67
C PHE A 268 7.83 -5.01 7.31
N ALA A 269 8.52 -6.07 6.95
CA ALA A 269 7.90 -7.37 6.66
C ALA A 269 7.13 -7.91 7.89
N LYS A 270 7.69 -7.76 9.07
CA LYS A 270 7.03 -8.14 10.33
C LYS A 270 5.75 -7.32 10.57
N ARG A 271 5.78 -6.02 10.32
CA ARG A 271 4.59 -5.16 10.44
C ARG A 271 3.52 -5.53 9.41
N GLN A 272 3.90 -5.88 8.18
CA GLN A 272 2.95 -6.38 7.19
C GLN A 272 2.22 -7.62 7.71
N MET A 273 2.93 -8.60 8.24
CA MET A 273 2.33 -9.81 8.80
C MET A 273 1.43 -9.52 10.00
N THR A 274 1.82 -8.60 10.85
CA THR A 274 0.97 -8.14 11.97
C THR A 274 -0.33 -7.53 11.45
N TRP A 275 -0.27 -6.73 10.40
CA TRP A 275 -1.45 -6.16 9.77
C TRP A 275 -2.38 -7.23 9.19
N PHE A 276 -1.84 -8.18 8.45
CA PHE A 276 -2.65 -9.25 7.85
C PHE A 276 -3.34 -10.13 8.91
N ARG A 277 -2.65 -10.47 9.99
CA ARG A 277 -3.27 -11.15 11.14
C ARG A 277 -4.37 -10.30 11.77
N GLY A 278 -4.17 -9.00 11.84
CA GLY A 278 -5.18 -8.04 12.27
C GLY A 278 -6.42 -8.06 11.36
N MET A 279 -6.23 -8.10 10.05
CA MET A 279 -7.34 -8.23 9.09
C MET A 279 -8.17 -9.48 9.36
N GLU A 280 -7.51 -10.62 9.56
CA GLU A 280 -8.20 -11.88 9.88
C GLU A 280 -9.04 -11.75 11.16
N ARG A 281 -8.49 -11.16 12.20
CA ARG A 281 -9.22 -10.90 13.46
C ARG A 281 -10.40 -9.94 13.28
N ARG A 282 -10.31 -9.02 12.32
CA ARG A 282 -11.39 -8.07 12.01
C ARG A 282 -12.45 -8.64 11.06
N GLY A 283 -12.34 -9.92 10.71
CA GLY A 283 -13.34 -10.61 9.90
C GLY A 283 -13.06 -10.64 8.39
N PHE A 284 -11.84 -10.37 7.97
CA PHE A 284 -11.39 -10.50 6.58
C PHE A 284 -10.52 -11.76 6.43
N PRO A 285 -11.11 -12.92 6.06
CA PRO A 285 -10.37 -14.16 5.98
C PRO A 285 -9.33 -14.12 4.85
N ILE A 286 -8.17 -14.70 5.12
CA ILE A 286 -7.09 -14.84 4.14
C ILE A 286 -6.77 -16.34 3.99
N HIS A 287 -6.81 -16.82 2.74
CA HIS A 287 -6.37 -18.18 2.41
C HIS A 287 -4.87 -18.14 2.13
N TRP A 288 -4.08 -18.67 3.04
CA TRP A 288 -2.62 -18.69 2.92
C TRP A 288 -2.16 -19.85 2.06
N LEU A 289 -1.43 -19.54 0.99
CA LEU A 289 -0.79 -20.51 0.12
C LEU A 289 0.74 -20.37 0.19
N PRO A 290 1.49 -21.50 0.17
CA PRO A 290 2.95 -21.43 0.27
C PRO A 290 3.60 -20.68 -0.89
N TYR A 291 4.63 -19.89 -0.59
CA TYR A 291 5.39 -19.12 -1.58
C TYR A 291 6.10 -19.97 -2.63
N ASN A 292 6.44 -21.21 -2.28
CA ASN A 292 7.21 -22.13 -3.11
C ASN A 292 6.35 -23.00 -4.04
N LEU A 293 5.04 -22.77 -4.11
CA LEU A 293 4.22 -23.35 -5.17
C LEU A 293 4.71 -22.83 -6.53
N THR A 294 4.71 -23.70 -7.54
CA THR A 294 4.90 -23.23 -8.93
C THR A 294 3.71 -22.35 -9.34
N SER A 295 3.89 -21.57 -10.40
CA SER A 295 2.79 -20.76 -10.94
C SER A 295 1.57 -21.58 -11.28
N ASP A 296 1.75 -22.74 -11.90
CA ASP A 296 0.65 -23.65 -12.26
C ASP A 296 -0.05 -24.24 -11.03
N GLU A 297 0.71 -24.66 -10.04
CA GLU A 297 0.16 -25.12 -8.76
C GLU A 297 -0.64 -24.04 -8.06
N PHE A 298 -0.11 -22.82 -8.00
CA PHE A 298 -0.80 -21.68 -7.41
C PHE A 298 -2.13 -21.38 -8.11
N VAL A 299 -2.12 -21.33 -9.44
CA VAL A 299 -3.33 -21.10 -10.24
C VAL A 299 -4.36 -22.20 -10.00
N THR A 300 -3.94 -23.44 -9.94
CA THR A 300 -4.82 -24.60 -9.66
C THR A 300 -5.49 -24.47 -8.30
N GLU A 301 -4.72 -24.13 -7.26
CA GLU A 301 -5.25 -23.95 -5.91
C GLU A 301 -6.26 -22.80 -5.84
N VAL A 302 -5.95 -21.64 -6.46
CA VAL A 302 -6.86 -20.50 -6.48
C VAL A 302 -8.15 -20.82 -7.24
N LYS A 303 -8.06 -21.48 -8.39
CA LYS A 303 -9.25 -21.91 -9.14
C LYS A 303 -10.14 -22.85 -8.34
N ALA A 304 -9.57 -23.73 -7.51
CA ALA A 304 -10.33 -24.60 -6.63
C ALA A 304 -11.10 -23.81 -5.57
N LEU A 305 -10.55 -22.70 -5.07
CA LEU A 305 -11.20 -21.82 -4.10
C LEU A 305 -12.29 -20.94 -4.72
N LEU A 306 -12.26 -20.72 -6.03
CA LEU A 306 -13.27 -19.94 -6.76
C LEU A 306 -14.54 -20.72 -7.11
N LYS A 307 -14.53 -22.03 -6.92
CA LYS A 307 -15.69 -22.92 -7.13
C LYS A 307 -16.56 -22.95 -5.89
#